data_ed0eb59502f7545d1a4a5fe3cf1e7e0c
#
_entry.id   ed0eb59502f7545d1a4a5fe3cf1e7e0c
#
_cell.length_a   1.000
_cell.length_b   1.000
_cell.length_c   1.000
_cell.angle_alpha   90.00
_cell.angle_beta   90.00
_cell.angle_gamma   90.00
#
_symmetry.space_group_name_H-M   'P 1'
#
loop_
_entity.id
_entity.type
_entity.pdbx_description
1 polymer ?
#
loop_
_entity_poly.entity_id
_entity_poly.type
_entity_poly.pdbx_seq_one_letter_code
_entity_poly.pdbx_strand_id
1 'polypeptide(L)'
;ENTLNLLKALRDKKIFLFGTAGFGGSEEYYRKILTSTEESIDASNTIVGEYMCQGKMPLSVKERYVKMIEEHGHKPNLDALLENFDSALSHPDANDLEKLKELVAAL
;
A
#
# COMPACT_ATOMS: atom_id res chain seq x y z
N GLU A 1 -12.43 1.96 -7.73
CA GLU A 1 -12.06 3.08 -7.78
C GLU A 1 -12.80 4.26 -7.13
N ASN A 2 -13.54 3.95 -6.07
CA ASN A 2 -14.22 4.99 -5.31
C ASN A 2 -13.26 6.04 -4.74
N THR A 3 -12.08 5.59 -4.27
CA THR A 3 -11.07 6.51 -3.72
C THR A 3 -10.56 7.49 -4.78
N LEU A 4 -10.25 7.01 -5.98
CA LEU A 4 -9.77 7.87 -7.06
C LEU A 4 -10.85 8.84 -7.52
N ASN A 5 -12.10 8.38 -7.58
CA ASN A 5 -13.22 9.26 -7.92
C ASN A 5 -13.42 10.36 -6.90
N LEU A 6 -13.30 10.03 -5.61
CA LEU A 6 -13.35 11.01 -4.54
C LEU A 6 -12.23 12.04 -4.67
N LEU A 7 -10.99 11.57 -4.89
CA LEU A 7 -9.83 12.46 -5.03
C LEU A 7 -9.98 13.43 -6.20
N LYS A 8 -10.51 12.95 -7.33
CA LYS A 8 -10.75 13.79 -8.51
C LYS A 8 -11.77 14.90 -8.25
N ALA A 9 -12.67 14.67 -7.30
CA ALA A 9 -13.73 15.63 -6.97
C ALA A 9 -13.31 16.70 -5.96
N LEU A 10 -12.21 16.49 -5.24
CA LEU A 10 -11.76 17.42 -4.20
C LEU A 10 -11.13 18.68 -4.80
N ARG A 11 -11.44 19.83 -4.19
CA ARG A 11 -10.88 21.12 -4.57
C ARG A 11 -10.57 21.93 -3.32
N ASP A 12 -9.42 22.62 -3.34
CA ASP A 12 -9.02 23.55 -2.26
C ASP A 12 -8.97 22.89 -0.88
N LYS A 13 -8.51 21.61 -0.83
CA LYS A 13 -8.44 20.84 0.41
C LYS A 13 -7.00 20.58 0.83
N LYS A 14 -6.81 20.37 2.12
CA LYS A 14 -5.56 19.81 2.65
C LYS A 14 -5.75 18.31 2.73
N ILE A 15 -4.83 17.55 2.14
CA ILE A 15 -4.96 16.11 2.01
C ILE A 15 -3.78 15.41 2.66
N PHE A 16 -4.06 14.44 3.52
CA PHE A 16 -3.06 13.48 4.01
C PHE A 16 -3.39 12.14 3.38
N LEU A 17 -2.44 11.60 2.59
CA LEU A 17 -2.60 10.31 1.94
C LEU A 17 -1.96 9.22 2.77
N PHE A 18 -2.71 8.15 3.03
CA PHE A 18 -2.13 6.98 3.67
C PHE A 18 -2.77 5.72 3.11
N GLY A 19 -2.04 4.64 3.20
CA GLY A 19 -2.56 3.37 2.70
C GLY A 19 -1.63 2.22 3.02
N THR A 20 -2.03 1.04 2.55
CA THR A 20 -1.27 -0.18 2.73
C THR A 20 -0.98 -0.82 1.39
N ALA A 21 0.11 -1.60 1.33
CA ALA A 21 0.46 -2.39 0.17
C ALA A 21 0.99 -3.75 0.63
N GLY A 22 0.70 -4.78 -0.15
CA GLY A 22 1.10 -6.15 0.19
C GLY A 22 2.61 -6.36 0.23
N PHE A 23 3.38 -5.57 -0.56
CA PHE A 23 4.83 -5.63 -0.57
C PHE A 23 5.38 -4.55 0.34
N GLY A 24 6.12 -4.95 1.37
CA GLY A 24 6.69 -4.04 2.34
C GLY A 24 8.17 -3.78 2.11
N GLY A 25 8.72 -2.82 2.87
CA GLY A 25 10.16 -2.59 2.95
C GLY A 25 10.80 -1.84 1.79
N SER A 26 10.03 -1.37 0.82
CA SER A 26 10.55 -0.63 -0.32
C SER A 26 9.90 0.75 -0.42
N GLU A 27 10.66 1.79 -0.09
CA GLU A 27 10.18 3.17 -0.23
C GLU A 27 9.92 3.52 -1.69
N GLU A 28 10.72 2.98 -2.61
CA GLU A 28 10.55 3.18 -4.04
C GLU A 28 9.20 2.66 -4.52
N TYR A 29 8.81 1.48 -4.06
CA TYR A 29 7.52 0.89 -4.40
C TYR A 29 6.37 1.73 -3.86
N TYR A 30 6.46 2.14 -2.59
CA TYR A 30 5.46 3.01 -1.98
C TYR A 30 5.38 4.35 -2.70
N ARG A 31 6.51 4.92 -3.09
CA ARG A 31 6.54 6.18 -3.82
C ARG A 31 5.84 6.09 -5.17
N LYS A 32 5.98 4.96 -5.87
CA LYS A 32 5.25 4.73 -7.13
C LYS A 32 3.74 4.75 -6.93
N ILE A 33 3.25 4.08 -5.88
CA ILE A 33 1.82 4.04 -5.56
C ILE A 33 1.31 5.44 -5.24
N LEU A 34 2.02 6.17 -4.40
CA LEU A 34 1.64 7.52 -4.01
C LEU A 34 1.65 8.48 -5.20
N THR A 35 2.67 8.42 -6.02
CA THR A 35 2.77 9.26 -7.22
C THR A 35 1.60 9.01 -8.18
N SER A 36 1.26 7.74 -8.40
CA SER A 36 0.13 7.39 -9.23
C SER A 36 -1.19 7.91 -8.67
N THR A 37 -1.35 7.85 -7.35
CA THR A 37 -2.55 8.37 -6.66
C THR A 37 -2.62 9.90 -6.76
N GLU A 38 -1.48 10.58 -6.58
CA GLU A 38 -1.39 12.04 -6.65
C GLU A 38 -1.84 12.59 -8.00
N GLU A 39 -1.67 11.83 -9.08
CA GLU A 39 -2.12 12.23 -10.42
C GLU A 39 -3.63 12.48 -10.49
N SER A 40 -4.40 11.87 -9.60
CA SER A 40 -5.84 12.06 -9.52
C SER A 40 -6.25 13.27 -8.68
N ILE A 41 -5.29 13.96 -8.06
CA ILE A 41 -5.56 15.08 -7.15
C ILE A 41 -5.38 16.39 -7.91
N ASP A 42 -6.42 17.22 -7.89
CA ASP A 42 -6.36 18.53 -8.54
C ASP A 42 -5.31 19.43 -7.86
N ALA A 43 -4.65 20.26 -8.66
CA ALA A 43 -3.57 21.13 -8.19
C ALA A 43 -4.02 22.18 -7.17
N SER A 44 -5.34 22.44 -7.04
CA SER A 44 -5.87 23.33 -6.02
C SER A 44 -5.71 22.78 -4.60
N ASN A 45 -5.48 21.46 -4.47
CA ASN A 45 -5.33 20.81 -3.17
C ASN A 45 -3.87 20.86 -2.70
N THR A 46 -3.69 20.81 -1.38
CA THR A 46 -2.36 20.74 -0.77
C THR A 46 -2.18 19.39 -0.12
N ILE A 47 -1.14 18.65 -0.50
CA ILE A 47 -0.80 17.38 0.16
C ILE A 47 0.06 17.73 1.37
N VAL A 48 -0.50 17.55 2.57
CA VAL A 48 0.16 17.91 3.82
C VAL A 48 0.99 16.79 4.42
N GLY A 49 0.85 15.57 3.92
CA GLY A 49 1.65 14.44 4.35
C GLY A 49 1.22 13.16 3.65
N GLU A 50 2.07 12.14 3.76
CA GLU A 50 1.85 10.84 3.14
C GLU A 50 2.44 9.75 4.02
N TYR A 51 1.79 8.58 4.04
CA TYR A 51 2.31 7.43 4.76
C TYR A 51 1.84 6.14 4.10
N MET A 52 2.77 5.21 3.95
CA MET A 52 2.46 3.86 3.46
C MET A 52 3.08 2.84 4.38
N CYS A 53 2.38 1.72 4.58
CA CYS A 53 2.92 0.59 5.30
C CYS A 53 2.47 -0.71 4.63
N GLN A 54 3.04 -1.82 5.07
CA GLN A 54 2.64 -3.13 4.58
C GLN A 54 1.25 -3.49 5.10
N GLY A 55 0.48 -4.19 4.29
CA GLY A 55 -0.85 -4.65 4.66
C GLY A 55 -1.08 -6.09 4.26
N LYS A 56 -1.99 -6.74 4.98
CA LYS A 56 -2.38 -8.13 4.72
C LYS A 56 -3.05 -8.26 3.36
N MET A 57 -2.64 -9.27 2.60
CA MET A 57 -3.26 -9.60 1.32
C MET A 57 -4.38 -10.62 1.49
N PRO A 58 -5.41 -10.62 0.60
CA PRO A 58 -6.45 -11.64 0.63
C PRO A 58 -5.89 -13.04 0.38
N LEU A 59 -6.54 -14.07 0.95
CA LEU A 59 -6.13 -15.45 0.77
C LEU A 59 -6.09 -15.88 -0.71
N SER A 60 -6.94 -15.31 -1.54
CA SER A 60 -6.96 -15.57 -2.99
C SER A 60 -5.61 -15.30 -3.66
N VAL A 61 -4.82 -14.37 -3.13
CA VAL A 61 -3.49 -14.08 -3.64
C VAL A 61 -2.55 -15.24 -3.37
N LYS A 62 -2.60 -15.80 -2.15
CA LYS A 62 -1.79 -16.97 -1.78
C LYS A 62 -2.16 -18.18 -2.66
N GLU A 63 -3.45 -18.41 -2.87
CA GLU A 63 -3.93 -19.51 -3.70
C GLU A 63 -3.41 -19.39 -5.12
N ARG A 64 -3.33 -18.18 -5.65
CA ARG A 64 -2.75 -17.93 -6.98
C ARG A 64 -1.28 -18.28 -7.03
N TYR A 65 -0.51 -17.90 -6.00
CA TYR A 65 0.91 -18.20 -5.91
C TYR A 65 1.16 -19.70 -5.81
N VAL A 66 0.38 -20.42 -5.01
CA VAL A 66 0.47 -21.88 -4.88
C VAL A 66 0.19 -22.55 -6.21
N LYS A 67 -0.83 -22.10 -6.93
CA LYS A 67 -1.17 -22.62 -8.25
C LYS A 67 -0.03 -22.41 -9.25
N MET A 68 0.61 -21.25 -9.22
CA MET A 68 1.76 -20.95 -10.08
C MET A 68 2.92 -21.91 -9.79
N ILE A 69 3.17 -22.24 -8.53
CA ILE A 69 4.19 -23.21 -8.14
C ILE A 69 3.84 -24.60 -8.66
N GLU A 70 2.59 -25.02 -8.56
CA GLU A 70 2.13 -26.30 -9.06
C GLU A 70 2.33 -26.42 -10.58
N GLU A 71 2.11 -25.34 -11.32
CA GLU A 71 2.22 -25.32 -12.79
C GLU A 71 3.67 -25.19 -13.27
N HIS A 72 4.49 -24.43 -12.56
CA HIS A 72 5.84 -24.04 -13.01
C HIS A 72 6.97 -24.52 -12.12
N GLY A 73 6.66 -25.19 -11.01
CA GLY A 73 7.64 -25.65 -10.03
C GLY A 73 8.14 -24.53 -9.10
N HIS A 74 8.90 -24.91 -8.12
CA HIS A 74 9.49 -23.97 -7.16
C HIS A 74 10.58 -23.15 -7.83
N LYS A 75 10.35 -21.86 -7.94
CA LYS A 75 11.31 -20.89 -8.46
C LYS A 75 11.57 -19.84 -7.37
N PRO A 76 12.80 -19.28 -7.30
CA PRO A 76 13.11 -18.31 -6.22
C PRO A 76 12.15 -17.15 -6.12
N ASN A 77 11.68 -16.60 -7.24
CA ASN A 77 10.75 -15.50 -7.24
C ASN A 77 9.35 -15.87 -6.71
N LEU A 78 8.89 -17.10 -6.97
CA LEU A 78 7.60 -17.59 -6.48
C LEU A 78 7.66 -17.86 -4.98
N ASP A 79 8.75 -18.46 -4.50
CA ASP A 79 8.95 -18.69 -3.08
C ASP A 79 9.05 -17.38 -2.32
N ALA A 80 9.70 -16.37 -2.89
CA ALA A 80 9.78 -15.04 -2.31
C ALA A 80 8.41 -14.36 -2.19
N LEU A 81 7.52 -14.59 -3.16
CA LEU A 81 6.16 -14.07 -3.09
C LEU A 81 5.38 -14.68 -1.93
N LEU A 82 5.53 -15.99 -1.68
CA LEU A 82 4.90 -16.65 -0.54
C LEU A 82 5.44 -16.14 0.79
N GLU A 83 6.75 -15.98 0.90
CA GLU A 83 7.37 -15.41 2.10
C GLU A 83 6.86 -14.00 2.38
N ASN A 84 6.74 -13.18 1.35
CA ASN A 84 6.19 -11.84 1.50
C ASN A 84 4.72 -11.87 1.94
N PHE A 85 3.94 -12.79 1.39
CA PHE A 85 2.54 -12.96 1.80
C PHE A 85 2.45 -13.26 3.30
N ASP A 86 3.27 -14.18 3.79
CA ASP A 86 3.28 -14.56 5.21
C ASP A 86 3.74 -13.38 6.09
N SER A 87 4.76 -12.63 5.65
CA SER A 87 5.21 -11.43 6.37
C SER A 87 4.11 -10.37 6.46
N ALA A 88 3.31 -10.24 5.42
CA ALA A 88 2.25 -9.24 5.36
C ALA A 88 1.06 -9.56 6.27
N LEU A 89 0.89 -10.81 6.70
CA LEU A 89 -0.27 -11.24 7.50
C LEU A 89 -0.42 -10.48 8.81
N SER A 90 0.68 -10.05 9.41
CA SER A 90 0.67 -9.31 10.68
C SER A 90 0.64 -7.79 10.50
N HIS A 91 0.55 -7.30 9.27
CA HIS A 91 0.52 -5.87 8.98
C HIS A 91 -0.87 -5.41 8.52
N PRO A 92 -1.27 -4.17 8.81
CA PRO A 92 -0.53 -3.23 9.65
C PRO A 92 -0.44 -3.72 11.10
N ASP A 93 0.71 -3.54 11.71
CA ASP A 93 0.90 -3.86 13.12
C ASP A 93 0.78 -2.60 14.00
N ALA A 94 0.97 -2.76 15.31
CA ALA A 94 0.86 -1.65 16.25
C ALA A 94 1.86 -0.54 15.95
N ASN A 95 3.07 -0.87 15.50
CA ASN A 95 4.09 0.12 15.14
C ASN A 95 3.70 0.90 13.91
N ASP A 96 3.12 0.25 12.90
CA ASP A 96 2.63 0.90 11.70
C ASP A 96 1.56 1.94 12.04
N LEU A 97 0.61 1.57 12.88
CA LEU A 97 -0.49 2.45 13.27
C LEU A 97 -0.02 3.59 14.16
N GLU A 98 0.95 3.34 15.05
CA GLU A 98 1.53 4.39 15.89
C GLU A 98 2.26 5.44 15.07
N LYS A 99 3.01 5.02 14.04
CA LYS A 99 3.66 5.96 13.11
C LYS A 99 2.65 6.83 12.38
N LEU A 100 1.58 6.24 11.90
CA LEU A 100 0.51 6.99 11.24
C LEU A 100 -0.08 8.02 12.20
N LYS A 101 -0.36 7.61 13.43
CA LYS A 101 -0.91 8.48 14.47
C LYS A 101 0.00 9.67 14.75
N GLU A 102 1.30 9.43 14.87
CA GLU A 102 2.29 10.48 15.11
C GLU A 102 2.34 11.49 13.96
N LEU A 103 2.31 11.01 12.72
CA LEU A 103 2.33 11.88 11.55
C LEU A 103 1.08 12.75 11.45
N VAL A 104 -0.08 12.19 11.74
CA VAL A 104 -1.35 12.93 11.73
C VAL A 104 -1.38 13.95 12.86
N ALA A 105 -0.90 13.58 14.04
CA ALA A 105 -0.86 14.49 15.19
C ALA A 105 0.08 15.69 14.98
N ALA A 106 1.06 15.56 14.09
CA ALA A 106 2.03 16.61 13.79
C ALA A 106 1.52 17.63 12.75
N LEU A 107 0.36 17.41 12.18
CA LEU A 107 -0.19 18.30 11.14
C LEU A 107 -0.71 19.64 11.70
#